data_1ba4bfe9a4938f221038e461b03989e0
#
_entry.id   1ba4bfe9a4938f221038e461b03989e0
#
_cell.length_a   1.000
_cell.length_b   1.000
_cell.length_c   1.000
_cell.angle_alpha   90.00
_cell.angle_beta   90.00
_cell.angle_gamma   90.00
#
_symmetry.space_group_name_H-M   'P 1'
#
loop_
_entity.id
_entity.type
_entity.pdbx_description
1 polymer ?
#
loop_
_entity_poly.entity_id
_entity_poly.type
_entity_poly.pdbx_seq_one_letter_code
_entity_poly.pdbx_strand_id
1 'polypeptide(L)' 'MKYNDPIERIKKVKAEIADLTEMIRNTDNIYVMQNCQLQINEYKKWLEECRMQNEFTSSRNGLLIAE' A
#
# COMPACT_ATOMS: atom_id res chain seq x y z
N MET A 1 -4.81 4.88 20.48
CA MET A 1 -5.26 5.32 20.10
C MET A 1 -5.10 5.88 18.86
N LYS A 2 -4.21 6.57 18.62
CA LYS A 2 -4.16 7.18 17.44
C LYS A 2 -3.56 6.39 16.39
N TYR A 3 -2.81 5.36 16.66
CA TYR A 3 -2.24 4.62 15.58
C TYR A 3 -3.24 3.78 14.87
N ASN A 4 -4.48 3.85 15.21
CA ASN A 4 -5.49 3.19 14.45
C ASN A 4 -5.95 4.03 13.28
N ASP A 5 -5.42 5.22 13.13
CA ASP A 5 -5.78 6.07 12.02
C ASP A 5 -5.30 5.44 10.71
N PRO A 6 -6.20 5.09 9.80
CA PRO A 6 -5.80 4.48 8.54
C PRO A 6 -4.92 5.38 7.67
N ILE A 7 -5.12 6.67 7.76
CA ILE A 7 -4.31 7.59 6.97
C ILE A 7 -2.86 7.53 7.42
N GLU A 8 -2.63 7.49 8.72
CA GLU A 8 -1.28 7.39 9.24
C GLU A 8 -0.64 6.09 8.82
N ARG A 9 -1.40 5.01 8.84
CA ARG A 9 -0.89 3.73 8.46
C ARG A 9 -0.51 3.71 7.00
N ILE A 10 -1.35 4.27 6.15
CA ILE A 10 -1.08 4.34 4.73
C ILE A 10 0.19 5.14 4.48
N LYS A 11 0.36 6.24 5.16
CA LYS A 11 1.56 7.05 5.01
C LYS A 11 2.80 6.25 5.39
N LYS A 12 2.71 5.51 6.46
CA LYS A 12 3.84 4.72 6.93
C LYS A 12 4.20 3.65 5.92
N VAL A 13 3.20 2.96 5.39
CA VAL A 13 3.44 1.91 4.42
C VAL A 13 4.04 2.48 3.15
N LYS A 14 3.55 3.62 2.72
CA LYS A 14 4.11 4.26 1.53
C LYS A 14 5.57 4.62 1.73
N ALA A 15 5.92 5.09 2.92
CA ALA A 15 7.30 5.42 3.22
C ALA A 15 8.15 4.17 3.21
N GLU A 16 7.62 3.06 3.71
CA GLU A 16 8.35 1.81 3.71
C GLU A 16 8.59 1.32 2.28
N ILE A 17 7.58 1.48 1.43
CA ILE A 17 7.75 1.08 0.04
C ILE A 17 8.84 1.91 -0.61
N ALA A 18 8.90 3.18 -0.32
CA ALA A 18 9.94 4.04 -0.88
C ALA A 18 11.31 3.60 -0.40
N ASP A 19 11.43 3.27 0.87
CA ASP A 19 12.70 2.81 1.42
C ASP A 19 13.12 1.51 0.78
N LEU A 20 12.21 0.58 0.64
CA LEU A 20 12.52 -0.70 0.03
C LEU A 20 12.91 -0.53 -1.44
N THR A 21 12.22 0.36 -2.12
CA THR A 21 12.54 0.62 -3.52
C THR A 21 13.97 1.15 -3.64
N GLU A 22 14.35 2.02 -2.73
CA GLU A 22 15.69 2.56 -2.75
C GLU A 22 16.71 1.48 -2.44
N MET A 23 16.39 0.60 -1.55
CA MET A 23 17.26 -0.51 -1.23
C MET A 23 17.51 -1.36 -2.46
N ILE A 24 16.46 -1.64 -3.21
CA ILE A 24 16.60 -2.44 -4.42
C ILE A 24 17.53 -1.75 -5.40
N ARG A 25 17.42 -0.44 -5.51
CA ARG A 25 18.26 0.30 -6.44
C ARG A 25 19.71 0.28 -6.04
N ASN A 26 19.99 0.27 -4.74
CA ASN A 26 21.35 0.38 -4.25
C ASN A 26 22.02 -0.93 -3.95
N THR A 27 21.32 -2.03 -4.01
CA THR A 27 21.91 -3.31 -3.69
C THR A 27 22.24 -4.08 -4.93
N ASP A 28 23.32 -4.86 -4.85
CA ASP A 28 23.69 -5.76 -5.93
C ASP A 28 23.29 -7.17 -5.60
N ASN A 29 22.75 -7.39 -4.42
CA ASN A 29 22.43 -8.72 -3.96
C ASN A 29 21.02 -9.09 -4.44
N ILE A 30 20.96 -10.12 -5.26
CA ILE A 30 19.70 -10.57 -5.82
C ILE A 30 18.72 -11.02 -4.75
N TYR A 31 19.22 -11.66 -3.71
CA TYR A 31 18.34 -12.12 -2.64
C TYR A 31 17.70 -10.93 -1.91
N VAL A 32 18.48 -9.89 -1.68
CA VAL A 32 17.94 -8.70 -1.05
C VAL A 32 16.91 -8.06 -1.95
N MET A 33 17.19 -8.02 -3.24
CA MET A 33 16.24 -7.46 -4.20
C MET A 33 14.93 -8.23 -4.18
N GLN A 34 15.01 -9.54 -4.18
CA GLN A 34 13.83 -10.36 -4.19
C GLN A 34 13.02 -10.19 -2.92
N ASN A 35 13.70 -10.17 -1.78
CA ASN A 35 13.01 -9.98 -0.51
C ASN A 35 12.32 -8.63 -0.46
N CYS A 36 13.01 -7.60 -0.88
CA CYS A 36 12.43 -6.26 -0.88
C CYS A 36 11.25 -6.20 -1.83
N GLN A 37 11.39 -6.84 -2.98
CA GLN A 37 10.31 -6.83 -3.95
C GLN A 37 9.07 -7.53 -3.41
N LEU A 38 9.27 -8.66 -2.73
CA LEU A 38 8.15 -9.37 -2.13
C LEU A 38 7.45 -8.49 -1.09
N GLN A 39 8.26 -7.82 -0.28
CA GLN A 39 7.69 -6.97 0.76
C GLN A 39 6.92 -5.82 0.12
N ILE A 40 7.47 -5.23 -0.93
CA ILE A 40 6.80 -4.15 -1.63
C ILE A 40 5.48 -4.64 -2.20
N ASN A 41 5.49 -5.82 -2.79
CA ASN A 41 4.28 -6.37 -3.39
C ASN A 41 3.19 -6.57 -2.34
N GLU A 42 3.58 -7.03 -1.16
CA GLU A 42 2.61 -7.22 -0.09
C GLU A 42 2.05 -5.90 0.39
N TYR A 43 2.92 -4.91 0.53
CA TYR A 43 2.46 -3.59 0.93
C TYR A 43 1.52 -3.00 -0.11
N LYS A 44 1.87 -3.15 -1.38
CA LYS A 44 1.02 -2.64 -2.44
C LYS A 44 -0.33 -3.33 -2.45
N LYS A 45 -0.33 -4.62 -2.20
CA LYS A 45 -1.56 -5.36 -2.15
C LYS A 45 -2.43 -4.86 -1.01
N TRP A 46 -1.81 -4.63 0.14
CA TRP A 46 -2.55 -4.13 1.28
C TRP A 46 -3.11 -2.75 1.00
N LEU A 47 -2.32 -1.89 0.37
CA LEU A 47 -2.77 -0.56 0.01
C LEU A 47 -3.93 -0.62 -0.95
N GLU A 48 -3.85 -1.53 -1.91
CA GLU A 48 -4.89 -1.66 -2.88
C GLU A 48 -6.19 -2.13 -2.23
N GLU A 49 -6.08 -3.04 -1.29
CA GLU A 49 -7.25 -3.50 -0.57
C GLU A 49 -7.89 -2.38 0.22
N CYS A 50 -7.08 -1.58 0.89
CA CYS A 50 -7.61 -0.44 1.63
C CYS A 50 -8.28 0.54 0.69
N ARG A 51 -7.66 0.78 -0.45
CA ARG A 51 -8.20 1.70 -1.42
C ARG A 51 -9.49 1.16 -2.01
N MET A 52 -9.51 -0.13 -2.31
CA MET A 52 -10.70 -0.74 -2.87
C MET A 52 -11.87 -0.66 -1.92
N GLN A 53 -11.62 -0.86 -0.65
CA GLN A 53 -12.69 -0.76 0.32
C GLN A 53 -13.30 0.63 0.32
N ASN A 54 -12.45 1.64 0.28
CA ASN A 54 -12.93 3.01 0.24
C ASN A 54 -13.67 3.29 -1.05
N GLU A 55 -13.10 2.86 -2.15
CA GLU A 55 -13.72 3.09 -3.44
C GLU A 55 -15.02 2.32 -3.57
N PHE A 56 -15.04 1.12 -3.03
CA PHE A 56 -16.24 0.32 -3.08
C PHE A 56 -17.37 1.02 -2.35
N THR A 57 -17.07 1.58 -1.19
CA THR A 57 -18.08 2.32 -0.44
C THR A 57 -18.56 3.52 -1.22
N SER A 58 -17.64 4.24 -1.80
CA SER A 58 -18.00 5.43 -2.59
C SER A 58 -18.76 5.03 -3.83
N SER A 59 -18.29 4.00 -4.50
CA SER A 59 -18.96 3.53 -5.70
C SER A 59 -20.37 3.09 -5.40
N ARG A 60 -20.54 2.42 -4.28
CA ARG A 60 -21.83 1.97 -3.92
C ARG A 60 -22.78 3.13 -3.77
N ASN A 61 -22.29 4.17 -3.06
CA ASN A 61 -23.12 5.36 -2.92
C ASN A 61 -23.40 5.99 -4.26
N GLY A 62 -22.39 6.02 -5.10
CA GLY A 62 -22.54 6.58 -6.43
C GLY A 62 -23.53 5.79 -7.27
N LEU A 63 -23.43 4.48 -7.20
CA LEU A 63 -24.33 3.64 -7.96
C LEU A 63 -25.75 3.83 -7.49
N LEU A 64 -25.93 3.91 -6.18
CA LEU A 64 -27.27 4.11 -5.65
C LEU A 64 -27.83 5.43 -6.12
N ILE A 65 -26.98 6.43 -6.16
CA ILE A 65 -27.44 7.72 -6.62
C ILE A 65 -27.72 7.71 -8.11
N ALA A 66 -26.91 7.00 -8.85
CA ALA A 66 -27.08 6.94 -10.29
C ALA A 66 -28.37 6.22 -10.64
N GLU A 67 -28.75 5.29 -9.83
CA GLU A 67 -29.97 4.58 -10.07
C GLU A 67 -31.15 5.32 -9.53
#